data_7dd256840ddb9e0da61996272534950d
#
_entry.id   7dd256840ddb9e0da61996272534950d
#
_cell.length_a   1.000
_cell.length_b   1.000
_cell.length_c   1.000
_cell.angle_alpha   90.00
_cell.angle_beta   90.00
_cell.angle_gamma   90.00
#
_symmetry.space_group_name_H-M   'P 1'
#
loop_
_entity.id
_entity.type
_entity.pdbx_description
1 polymer ?
#
loop_
_entity_poly.entity_id
_entity_poly.type
_entity_poly.pdbx_seq_one_letter_code
_entity_poly.pdbx_strand_id
1 'polypeptide(L)'
;TLVFKERFLDADGNPVALRAQGEDPSGANVSFFKGRDRGSWRSGVPTFNVVNLGELYPGIVVKLRVTRGNMEKLFFVSPDADPDDVRIQILGADNLEIDDGSSLVIKSRGFQDILMSKPSAFQENNPDLEISYWLHGYTYGLRIGDYDHSRFLIIDAILGYGACFGGAGRDAGWDISVNSDGNTCITGYTWSADFPARTGIYEEGHLEGFDAFVAKLNPAGTELVYAAFLGGSRQDWGTGIAFDRDGTACITGYTESPDFPATEGACQGSHAGGFDAFVARLNPAGTELVYATFLGGSGQDWGTGIAVDADGNACITGYTESPDFPATEGACQGSHAGGFDAFVAKLNPAGTELVYTTFLGGSKYDCGKGIAVDGDGNACITGYTWSVDFPVTIGTCQEDHLGGFDAFVAKLNYDGTKLVYATFLGGTGDDEGHDIALDGDGNVCITGVTRSVDFPATERACQISHLGGFDAFVAKLNYDGTKLVYATFLGGAGNDYGRGIAADVFGNVFITGDTNSTDFYVTEGALQGSHAGGFDAFVAELDPDGTELAYATFLGGTAPEYGFKIASDERGFACITGYTESCDFPSTDGIYTGGIAGGGDAFFAKFELFTVNPW
;
A
#
# COMPACT_ATOMS: atom_id res chain seq x y z
N THR A 1 22.54 -1.48 -32.43
CA THR A 1 21.20 -1.39 -31.81
C THR A 1 20.40 -2.57 -32.29
N LEU A 2 19.98 -3.45 -31.38
CA LEU A 2 19.06 -4.53 -31.66
C LEU A 2 17.65 -3.96 -31.77
N VAL A 3 16.88 -4.34 -32.78
CA VAL A 3 15.51 -3.93 -32.96
C VAL A 3 14.66 -5.16 -33.26
N PHE A 4 13.84 -5.57 -32.33
CA PHE A 4 12.74 -6.50 -32.59
C PHE A 4 11.51 -5.75 -33.04
N LYS A 5 10.67 -6.41 -33.79
CA LYS A 5 9.39 -5.87 -34.20
C LYS A 5 8.33 -6.95 -34.03
N GLU A 6 7.35 -6.65 -33.20
CA GLU A 6 6.16 -7.47 -33.05
C GLU A 6 5.11 -7.13 -34.11
N ARG A 7 4.38 -8.13 -34.53
CA ARG A 7 3.30 -8.00 -35.49
C ARG A 7 2.15 -8.90 -35.08
N PHE A 8 1.03 -8.31 -34.79
CA PHE A 8 -0.22 -9.05 -34.57
C PHE A 8 -0.74 -9.57 -35.89
N LEU A 9 -1.15 -10.84 -35.91
CA LEU A 9 -1.62 -11.54 -37.12
C LEU A 9 -3.07 -12.01 -36.94
N ASP A 10 -3.89 -11.89 -37.99
CA ASP A 10 -5.21 -12.52 -38.04
C ASP A 10 -5.12 -14.05 -38.22
N ALA A 11 -6.26 -14.74 -38.29
CA ALA A 11 -6.34 -16.18 -38.43
C ALA A 11 -5.69 -16.69 -39.74
N ASP A 12 -5.65 -15.85 -40.78
CA ASP A 12 -5.06 -16.14 -42.07
C ASP A 12 -3.56 -15.81 -42.13
N GLY A 13 -2.99 -15.27 -41.04
CA GLY A 13 -1.58 -14.88 -40.92
C GLY A 13 -1.25 -13.50 -41.51
N ASN A 14 -2.26 -12.66 -41.79
CA ASN A 14 -2.05 -11.30 -42.27
C ASN A 14 -1.89 -10.34 -41.10
N PRO A 15 -1.10 -9.25 -41.25
CA PRO A 15 -0.95 -8.24 -40.23
C PRO A 15 -2.25 -7.52 -39.89
N VAL A 16 -2.60 -7.48 -38.60
CA VAL A 16 -3.72 -6.69 -38.08
C VAL A 16 -3.33 -5.19 -38.07
N ALA A 17 -4.25 -4.33 -38.46
CA ALA A 17 -4.04 -2.87 -38.45
C ALA A 17 -4.24 -2.32 -37.04
N LEU A 18 -3.18 -1.69 -36.49
CA LEU A 18 -3.22 -1.09 -35.16
C LEU A 18 -3.82 0.31 -35.21
N ARG A 19 -4.65 0.64 -34.21
CA ARG A 19 -5.19 1.99 -33.97
C ARG A 19 -4.75 2.45 -32.58
N ALA A 20 -3.46 2.66 -32.41
CA ALA A 20 -2.88 3.02 -31.12
C ALA A 20 -3.38 4.39 -30.63
N GLN A 21 -3.89 4.42 -29.42
CA GLN A 21 -4.31 5.61 -28.70
C GLN A 21 -3.62 5.63 -27.33
N GLY A 22 -2.96 6.76 -26.97
CA GLY A 22 -2.40 6.92 -25.64
C GLY A 22 -3.51 7.19 -24.62
N GLU A 23 -3.52 6.50 -23.52
CA GLU A 23 -4.54 6.60 -22.46
C GLU A 23 -3.99 7.23 -21.19
N ASP A 24 -2.74 6.96 -20.84
CA ASP A 24 -2.10 7.48 -19.64
C ASP A 24 -0.88 8.35 -20.03
N PRO A 25 -1.01 9.70 -20.00
CA PRO A 25 0.09 10.59 -20.33
C PRO A 25 1.19 10.56 -19.28
N SER A 26 2.42 10.22 -19.68
CA SER A 26 3.56 10.16 -18.76
C SER A 26 4.09 11.53 -18.30
N GLY A 27 3.46 12.62 -18.71
CA GLY A 27 3.92 13.98 -18.42
C GLY A 27 5.20 14.40 -19.19
N ALA A 28 5.88 13.46 -19.82
CA ALA A 28 7.11 13.70 -20.57
C ALA A 28 6.85 13.93 -22.06
N ASN A 29 7.71 14.72 -22.67
CA ASN A 29 7.74 14.88 -24.13
C ASN A 29 9.10 14.46 -24.67
N VAL A 30 9.10 13.66 -25.72
CA VAL A 30 10.33 13.22 -26.38
C VAL A 30 10.51 13.88 -27.74
N SER A 31 11.74 13.99 -28.16
CA SER A 31 12.10 14.53 -29.48
C SER A 31 12.93 13.52 -30.25
N PHE A 32 12.52 13.24 -31.48
CA PHE A 32 13.19 12.31 -32.37
C PHE A 32 13.89 13.06 -33.50
N PHE A 33 15.23 13.00 -33.52
CA PHE A 33 16.08 13.60 -34.56
C PHE A 33 16.83 12.49 -35.30
N LYS A 34 16.13 11.74 -36.17
CA LYS A 34 16.69 10.60 -36.87
C LYS A 34 16.99 10.94 -38.33
N GLY A 35 18.23 10.65 -38.76
CA GLY A 35 18.66 10.91 -40.12
C GLY A 35 18.99 12.38 -40.44
N ARG A 36 19.32 12.64 -41.73
CA ARG A 36 19.70 13.97 -42.23
C ARG A 36 18.51 14.83 -42.71
N ASP A 37 17.37 14.19 -42.92
CA ASP A 37 16.14 14.88 -43.34
C ASP A 37 15.43 15.48 -42.13
N ARG A 38 15.47 16.82 -42.05
CA ARG A 38 14.80 17.57 -40.98
C ARG A 38 13.26 17.44 -41.03
N GLY A 39 12.68 17.10 -42.18
CA GLY A 39 11.25 16.83 -42.30
C GLY A 39 10.78 15.60 -41.54
N SER A 40 11.70 14.69 -41.25
CA SER A 40 11.47 13.48 -40.45
C SER A 40 11.65 13.69 -38.95
N TRP A 41 12.08 14.89 -38.54
CA TRP A 41 12.27 15.19 -37.11
C TRP A 41 10.94 15.53 -36.45
N ARG A 42 10.77 15.05 -35.23
CA ARG A 42 9.59 15.33 -34.39
C ARG A 42 10.09 15.78 -33.03
N SER A 43 9.52 16.88 -32.53
CA SER A 43 9.82 17.43 -31.21
C SER A 43 8.52 17.63 -30.42
N GLY A 44 8.60 17.54 -29.10
CA GLY A 44 7.44 17.72 -28.23
C GLY A 44 6.36 16.65 -28.44
N VAL A 45 6.75 15.42 -28.80
CA VAL A 45 5.83 14.30 -28.94
C VAL A 45 5.46 13.82 -27.53
N PRO A 46 4.18 13.83 -27.14
CA PRO A 46 3.76 13.34 -25.84
C PRO A 46 4.07 11.84 -25.73
N THR A 47 4.43 11.41 -24.54
CA THR A 47 4.60 10.01 -24.19
C THR A 47 3.50 9.56 -23.26
N PHE A 48 3.21 8.26 -23.26
CA PHE A 48 2.13 7.65 -22.51
C PHE A 48 2.67 6.41 -21.80
N ASN A 49 2.22 6.13 -20.59
CA ASN A 49 2.53 4.90 -19.86
C ASN A 49 1.68 3.74 -20.39
N VAL A 50 0.44 4.02 -20.82
CA VAL A 50 -0.47 3.05 -21.44
C VAL A 50 -0.80 3.46 -22.86
N VAL A 51 -0.80 2.48 -23.77
CA VAL A 51 -1.19 2.65 -25.18
C VAL A 51 -2.22 1.58 -25.53
N ASN A 52 -3.46 1.98 -25.73
CA ASN A 52 -4.51 1.10 -26.24
C ASN A 52 -4.31 0.86 -27.74
N LEU A 53 -4.18 -0.39 -28.13
CA LEU A 53 -4.04 -0.79 -29.55
C LEU A 53 -5.41 -1.04 -30.20
N GLY A 54 -6.49 -1.02 -29.43
CA GLY A 54 -7.85 -1.29 -29.86
C GLY A 54 -8.18 -2.79 -29.83
N GLU A 55 -9.39 -3.12 -30.31
CA GLU A 55 -9.82 -4.50 -30.51
C GLU A 55 -9.03 -5.10 -31.69
N LEU A 56 -8.06 -5.96 -31.39
CA LEU A 56 -7.19 -6.59 -32.39
C LEU A 56 -7.71 -7.94 -32.87
N TYR A 57 -8.51 -8.60 -32.06
CA TYR A 57 -9.20 -9.85 -32.37
C TYR A 57 -10.66 -9.71 -31.94
N PRO A 58 -11.60 -10.43 -32.53
CA PRO A 58 -13.01 -10.31 -32.15
C PRO A 58 -13.23 -10.46 -30.64
N GLY A 59 -13.67 -9.40 -29.98
CA GLY A 59 -13.89 -9.36 -28.54
C GLY A 59 -12.61 -9.29 -27.68
N ILE A 60 -11.42 -9.05 -28.28
CA ILE A 60 -10.16 -8.94 -27.52
C ILE A 60 -9.52 -7.58 -27.77
N VAL A 61 -9.51 -6.75 -26.73
CA VAL A 61 -8.80 -5.47 -26.71
C VAL A 61 -7.38 -5.69 -26.19
N VAL A 62 -6.39 -5.09 -26.84
CA VAL A 62 -4.98 -5.20 -26.43
C VAL A 62 -4.45 -3.83 -26.03
N LYS A 63 -3.86 -3.75 -24.86
CA LYS A 63 -3.15 -2.58 -24.38
C LYS A 63 -1.66 -2.90 -24.16
N LEU A 64 -0.80 -1.93 -24.38
CA LEU A 64 0.61 -1.97 -24.01
C LEU A 64 0.83 -1.02 -22.84
N ARG A 65 1.49 -1.51 -21.80
CA ARG A 65 1.94 -0.69 -20.68
C ARG A 65 3.46 -0.68 -20.62
N VAL A 66 4.01 0.48 -20.30
CA VAL A 66 5.45 0.66 -20.11
C VAL A 66 5.71 0.93 -18.63
N THR A 67 6.37 -0.01 -17.97
CA THR A 67 6.87 0.13 -16.61
C THR A 67 8.39 0.13 -16.64
N ARG A 68 9.05 1.14 -16.09
CA ARG A 68 10.52 1.34 -15.93
C ARG A 68 11.44 0.31 -16.64
N GLY A 69 11.38 0.30 -18.00
CA GLY A 69 12.25 -0.55 -18.83
C GLY A 69 11.64 -1.86 -19.30
N ASN A 70 10.47 -2.22 -18.84
CA ASN A 70 9.67 -3.34 -19.32
C ASN A 70 8.46 -2.86 -20.11
N MET A 71 7.99 -3.67 -21.02
CA MET A 71 6.75 -3.44 -21.77
C MET A 71 5.87 -4.67 -21.62
N GLU A 72 4.71 -4.47 -21.05
CA GLU A 72 3.70 -5.49 -20.80
C GLU A 72 2.60 -5.42 -21.84
N LYS A 73 2.00 -6.57 -22.15
CA LYS A 73 0.84 -6.69 -23.03
C LYS A 73 -0.33 -7.23 -22.25
N LEU A 74 -1.40 -6.47 -22.25
CA LEU A 74 -2.64 -6.78 -21.57
C LEU A 74 -3.69 -7.16 -22.59
N PHE A 75 -4.33 -8.31 -22.40
CA PHE A 75 -5.41 -8.77 -23.26
C PHE A 75 -6.69 -8.81 -22.44
N PHE A 76 -7.64 -8.00 -22.85
CA PHE A 76 -9.00 -7.95 -22.29
C PHE A 76 -9.90 -8.77 -23.19
N VAL A 77 -10.30 -9.94 -22.72
CA VAL A 77 -11.08 -10.92 -23.48
C VAL A 77 -12.53 -10.88 -23.03
N SER A 78 -13.40 -10.40 -23.89
CA SER A 78 -14.84 -10.35 -23.64
C SER A 78 -15.47 -11.74 -23.56
N PRO A 79 -16.63 -11.91 -22.91
CA PRO A 79 -17.38 -13.16 -22.96
C PRO A 79 -17.55 -13.67 -24.41
N ASP A 80 -17.45 -14.98 -24.58
CA ASP A 80 -17.54 -15.67 -25.88
C ASP A 80 -16.40 -15.38 -26.88
N ALA A 81 -15.39 -14.53 -26.54
CA ALA A 81 -14.19 -14.36 -27.33
C ALA A 81 -13.19 -15.50 -27.08
N ASP A 82 -12.37 -15.84 -28.08
CA ASP A 82 -11.44 -16.94 -28.00
C ASP A 82 -9.98 -16.42 -27.91
N PRO A 83 -9.32 -16.50 -26.75
CA PRO A 83 -7.91 -16.08 -26.59
C PRO A 83 -6.92 -16.92 -27.41
N ASP A 84 -7.29 -18.10 -27.87
CA ASP A 84 -6.49 -18.91 -28.81
C ASP A 84 -6.37 -18.23 -30.18
N ASP A 85 -7.15 -17.19 -30.47
CA ASP A 85 -7.01 -16.37 -31.68
C ASP A 85 -5.78 -15.45 -31.66
N VAL A 86 -5.22 -15.19 -30.48
CA VAL A 86 -4.04 -14.32 -30.34
C VAL A 86 -2.81 -14.93 -31.02
N ARG A 87 -2.27 -14.23 -32.02
CA ARG A 87 -1.09 -14.60 -32.78
C ARG A 87 -0.16 -13.42 -32.94
N ILE A 88 1.07 -13.52 -32.40
CA ILE A 88 2.06 -12.45 -32.42
C ILE A 88 3.35 -12.97 -33.04
N GLN A 89 3.79 -12.36 -34.14
CA GLN A 89 5.01 -12.69 -34.84
C GLN A 89 6.17 -11.79 -34.39
N ILE A 90 7.30 -12.38 -34.03
CA ILE A 90 8.55 -11.67 -33.73
C ILE A 90 9.41 -11.60 -34.98
N LEU A 91 9.73 -10.38 -35.39
CA LEU A 91 10.62 -10.11 -36.51
C LEU A 91 11.98 -9.63 -36.02
N GLY A 92 13.07 -10.22 -36.53
CA GLY A 92 14.43 -9.85 -36.16
C GLY A 92 15.10 -10.73 -35.10
N ALA A 93 14.41 -11.74 -34.59
CA ALA A 93 15.00 -12.77 -33.75
C ALA A 93 15.71 -13.82 -34.58
N ASP A 94 16.77 -14.44 -34.04
CA ASP A 94 17.40 -15.62 -34.63
C ASP A 94 16.73 -16.92 -34.22
N ASN A 95 16.14 -16.95 -33.02
CA ASN A 95 15.38 -18.08 -32.50
C ASN A 95 14.36 -17.63 -31.44
N LEU A 96 13.29 -18.39 -31.30
CA LEU A 96 12.34 -18.32 -30.16
C LEU A 96 12.29 -19.70 -29.52
N GLU A 97 12.27 -19.73 -28.21
CA GLU A 97 12.08 -20.97 -27.44
C GLU A 97 11.27 -20.67 -26.16
N ILE A 98 10.64 -21.69 -25.61
CA ILE A 98 10.01 -21.62 -24.29
C ILE A 98 10.94 -22.37 -23.34
N ASP A 99 11.35 -21.72 -22.26
CA ASP A 99 12.26 -22.30 -21.27
C ASP A 99 11.53 -23.26 -20.30
N ASP A 100 12.29 -23.89 -19.40
CA ASP A 100 11.76 -24.81 -18.39
C ASP A 100 10.83 -24.11 -17.38
N GLY A 101 10.93 -22.77 -17.24
CA GLY A 101 10.06 -21.91 -16.43
C GLY A 101 8.81 -21.42 -17.16
N SER A 102 8.53 -21.92 -18.37
CA SER A 102 7.42 -21.49 -19.25
C SER A 102 7.50 -20.04 -19.73
N SER A 103 8.67 -19.41 -19.67
CA SER A 103 8.92 -18.08 -20.23
C SER A 103 9.29 -18.16 -21.71
N LEU A 104 8.89 -17.15 -22.50
CA LEU A 104 9.28 -17.06 -23.90
C LEU A 104 10.63 -16.35 -24.04
N VAL A 105 11.64 -17.04 -24.55
CA VAL A 105 13.01 -16.52 -24.75
C VAL A 105 13.21 -16.13 -26.23
N ILE A 106 13.55 -14.87 -26.44
CA ILE A 106 13.84 -14.30 -27.76
C ILE A 106 15.36 -14.20 -27.92
N LYS A 107 15.96 -15.02 -28.79
CA LYS A 107 17.40 -15.06 -28.98
C LYS A 107 17.86 -14.23 -30.18
N SER A 108 19.00 -13.54 -30.03
CA SER A 108 19.65 -12.82 -31.11
C SER A 108 21.16 -12.85 -30.97
N ARG A 109 21.86 -13.20 -32.06
CA ARG A 109 23.32 -13.33 -32.08
C ARG A 109 24.04 -12.05 -31.69
N GLY A 110 24.89 -12.15 -30.67
CA GLY A 110 25.71 -11.03 -30.19
C GLY A 110 25.00 -10.07 -29.26
N PHE A 111 23.80 -10.40 -28.79
CA PHE A 111 23.04 -9.65 -27.79
C PHE A 111 22.59 -10.58 -26.67
N GLN A 112 22.25 -10.00 -25.54
CA GLN A 112 21.62 -10.72 -24.44
C GLN A 112 20.22 -11.17 -24.86
N ASP A 113 19.82 -12.37 -24.43
CA ASP A 113 18.47 -12.88 -24.66
C ASP A 113 17.43 -11.97 -23.99
N ILE A 114 16.29 -11.77 -24.67
CA ILE A 114 15.14 -11.08 -24.08
C ILE A 114 14.18 -12.14 -23.56
N LEU A 115 13.81 -12.00 -22.30
CA LEU A 115 12.90 -12.90 -21.62
C LEU A 115 11.53 -12.24 -21.50
N MET A 116 10.48 -12.93 -21.94
CA MET A 116 9.09 -12.61 -21.62
C MET A 116 8.62 -13.65 -20.60
N SER A 117 8.29 -13.22 -19.41
CA SER A 117 7.85 -14.09 -18.30
C SER A 117 6.66 -14.98 -18.71
N LYS A 118 6.47 -16.07 -17.96
CA LYS A 118 5.25 -16.89 -18.08
C LYS A 118 4.02 -15.97 -18.02
N PRO A 119 3.04 -16.10 -18.92
CA PRO A 119 1.81 -15.31 -18.85
C PRO A 119 0.98 -15.71 -17.64
N SER A 120 0.21 -14.80 -17.13
CA SER A 120 -0.85 -15.05 -16.14
C SER A 120 -2.22 -14.78 -16.75
N ALA A 121 -3.24 -15.43 -16.26
CA ALA A 121 -4.61 -15.22 -16.69
C ALA A 121 -5.54 -15.24 -15.49
N PHE A 122 -6.52 -14.38 -15.54
CA PHE A 122 -7.42 -14.13 -14.42
C PHE A 122 -8.87 -14.10 -14.90
N GLN A 123 -9.74 -14.69 -14.11
CA GLN A 123 -11.19 -14.63 -14.30
C GLN A 123 -11.87 -14.58 -12.92
N GLU A 124 -12.97 -13.85 -12.81
CA GLU A 124 -13.77 -13.78 -11.59
C GLU A 124 -14.06 -15.18 -11.01
N ASN A 125 -13.71 -15.39 -9.73
CA ASN A 125 -13.80 -16.67 -9.01
C ASN A 125 -12.86 -17.79 -9.49
N ASN A 126 -11.88 -17.50 -10.33
CA ASN A 126 -10.84 -18.43 -10.73
C ASN A 126 -9.52 -17.68 -11.00
N PRO A 127 -8.74 -17.33 -9.94
CA PRO A 127 -7.53 -16.52 -10.09
C PRO A 127 -6.35 -17.28 -10.71
N ASP A 128 -6.35 -18.62 -10.68
CA ASP A 128 -5.23 -19.47 -11.12
C ASP A 128 -5.60 -20.25 -12.38
N LEU A 129 -5.88 -19.53 -13.46
CA LEU A 129 -6.10 -20.18 -14.75
C LEU A 129 -4.77 -20.71 -15.31
N GLU A 130 -4.77 -21.99 -15.69
CA GLU A 130 -3.63 -22.55 -16.38
C GLU A 130 -3.45 -21.87 -17.73
N ILE A 131 -2.36 -21.11 -17.88
CA ILE A 131 -2.02 -20.41 -19.12
C ILE A 131 -0.58 -20.67 -19.51
N SER A 132 -0.32 -20.77 -20.79
CA SER A 132 1.01 -21.00 -21.36
C SER A 132 1.16 -20.34 -22.72
N TYR A 133 2.41 -20.07 -23.11
CA TYR A 133 2.72 -19.75 -24.49
C TYR A 133 2.67 -21.01 -25.36
N TRP A 134 2.14 -20.87 -26.58
CA TRP A 134 2.44 -21.81 -27.65
C TRP A 134 3.36 -21.13 -28.69
N LEU A 135 4.18 -21.92 -29.36
CA LEU A 135 5.18 -21.43 -30.30
C LEU A 135 5.12 -22.19 -31.62
N HIS A 136 5.06 -21.46 -32.74
CA HIS A 136 5.18 -22.00 -34.08
C HIS A 136 6.09 -21.12 -34.93
N GLY A 137 7.35 -21.57 -35.15
CA GLY A 137 8.38 -20.77 -35.78
C GLY A 137 8.68 -19.48 -35.04
N TYR A 138 8.45 -18.35 -35.68
CA TYR A 138 8.59 -17.02 -35.05
C TYR A 138 7.28 -16.41 -34.60
N THR A 139 6.23 -17.19 -34.48
CA THR A 139 4.91 -16.76 -34.00
C THR A 139 4.60 -17.46 -32.70
N TYR A 140 4.15 -16.70 -31.73
CA TYR A 140 3.64 -17.20 -30.46
C TYR A 140 2.21 -16.74 -30.24
N GLY A 141 1.53 -17.40 -29.34
CA GLY A 141 0.20 -17.04 -28.83
C GLY A 141 -0.01 -17.61 -27.43
N LEU A 142 -1.22 -17.51 -26.98
CA LEU A 142 -1.64 -17.90 -25.64
C LEU A 142 -2.50 -19.17 -25.75
N ARG A 143 -2.38 -20.05 -24.77
CA ARG A 143 -3.26 -21.21 -24.58
C ARG A 143 -3.71 -21.24 -23.15
N ILE A 144 -5.01 -21.26 -22.93
CA ILE A 144 -5.64 -21.22 -21.63
C ILE A 144 -6.33 -22.55 -21.37
N GLY A 145 -6.26 -23.03 -20.13
CA GLY A 145 -6.99 -24.21 -19.67
C GLY A 145 -8.50 -23.99 -19.64
N ASP A 146 -9.19 -24.80 -18.88
CA ASP A 146 -10.64 -24.67 -18.75
C ASP A 146 -11.01 -23.38 -17.99
N TYR A 147 -11.81 -22.50 -18.60
CA TYR A 147 -12.31 -21.26 -18.03
C TYR A 147 -13.80 -21.04 -18.40
N ASP A 148 -14.47 -20.11 -17.72
CA ASP A 148 -15.88 -19.80 -17.98
C ASP A 148 -16.01 -18.81 -19.14
N HIS A 149 -16.35 -19.30 -20.33
CA HIS A 149 -16.52 -18.48 -21.54
C HIS A 149 -17.64 -17.44 -21.47
N SER A 150 -18.50 -17.48 -20.45
CA SER A 150 -19.55 -16.48 -20.26
C SER A 150 -19.10 -15.24 -19.47
N ARG A 151 -17.84 -15.24 -19.00
CA ARG A 151 -17.28 -14.19 -18.17
C ARG A 151 -16.09 -13.51 -18.83
N PHE A 152 -15.81 -12.31 -18.37
CA PHE A 152 -14.61 -11.56 -18.77
C PHE A 152 -13.34 -12.30 -18.33
N LEU A 153 -12.30 -12.26 -19.19
CA LEU A 153 -11.00 -12.84 -18.90
C LEU A 153 -9.92 -11.78 -19.16
N ILE A 154 -9.03 -11.61 -18.22
CA ILE A 154 -7.85 -10.74 -18.36
C ILE A 154 -6.60 -11.61 -18.39
N ILE A 155 -5.71 -11.36 -19.34
CA ILE A 155 -4.45 -12.07 -19.47
C ILE A 155 -3.32 -11.07 -19.27
N ASP A 156 -2.37 -11.46 -18.42
CA ASP A 156 -1.14 -10.74 -18.09
C ASP A 156 -1.30 -9.52 -17.18
N ALA A 157 -2.20 -9.61 -16.20
CA ALA A 157 -2.23 -8.63 -15.11
C ALA A 157 -3.03 -9.11 -13.91
N ILE A 158 -2.69 -8.70 -12.75
CA ILE A 158 -3.48 -8.17 -11.65
C ILE A 158 -3.08 -8.69 -10.28
N LEU A 159 -3.06 -9.96 -9.97
CA LEU A 159 -2.47 -10.41 -8.74
C LEU A 159 -0.99 -10.71 -8.99
N GLY A 160 -0.11 -9.82 -8.54
CA GLY A 160 1.31 -10.09 -8.56
C GLY A 160 1.60 -11.35 -7.76
N TYR A 161 1.08 -11.45 -6.55
CA TYR A 161 1.09 -12.63 -5.69
C TYR A 161 0.37 -12.37 -4.36
N GLY A 162 -0.11 -13.43 -3.72
CA GLY A 162 -0.67 -13.42 -2.35
C GLY A 162 -0.12 -14.57 -1.54
N ALA A 163 0.14 -14.36 -0.26
CA ALA A 163 0.69 -15.35 0.65
C ALA A 163 0.23 -15.12 2.09
N CYS A 164 0.07 -16.21 2.84
CA CYS A 164 -0.05 -16.17 4.29
C CYS A 164 1.27 -16.59 4.91
N PHE A 165 1.67 -15.94 5.99
CA PHE A 165 2.84 -16.31 6.76
C PHE A 165 2.59 -16.15 8.25
N GLY A 166 2.98 -17.14 9.00
CA GLY A 166 2.77 -17.25 10.43
C GLY A 166 3.31 -18.55 10.96
N GLY A 167 2.79 -19.00 12.08
CA GLY A 167 3.11 -20.26 12.70
C GLY A 167 1.87 -20.87 13.37
N ALA A 168 2.06 -21.65 14.44
CA ALA A 168 0.96 -22.33 15.10
C ALA A 168 0.10 -21.43 16.02
N GLY A 169 0.55 -20.21 16.29
CA GLY A 169 -0.13 -19.24 17.14
C GLY A 169 -1.03 -18.28 16.34
N ARG A 170 -1.10 -17.06 16.80
CA ARG A 170 -1.79 -15.96 16.14
C ARG A 170 -0.77 -14.94 15.64
N ASP A 171 -0.85 -14.59 14.36
CA ASP A 171 0.10 -13.74 13.69
C ASP A 171 -0.64 -12.68 12.88
N ALA A 172 -0.21 -11.41 12.91
CA ALA A 172 -0.85 -10.35 12.14
C ALA A 172 0.18 -9.36 11.60
N GLY A 173 0.06 -9.00 10.33
CA GLY A 173 0.82 -7.91 9.73
C GLY A 173 0.08 -6.59 9.89
N TRP A 174 0.63 -5.66 10.68
CA TRP A 174 -0.01 -4.37 10.96
C TRP A 174 0.36 -3.26 9.99
N ASP A 175 1.60 -3.25 9.54
CA ASP A 175 2.06 -2.22 8.62
C ASP A 175 3.02 -2.79 7.57
N ILE A 176 3.05 -2.15 6.41
CA ILE A 176 3.80 -2.56 5.24
C ILE A 176 4.45 -1.36 4.58
N SER A 177 5.68 -1.52 4.14
CA SER A 177 6.40 -0.52 3.35
C SER A 177 7.13 -1.17 2.19
N VAL A 178 7.27 -0.45 1.08
CA VAL A 178 7.97 -0.92 -0.13
C VAL A 178 9.10 0.05 -0.45
N ASN A 179 10.31 -0.48 -0.70
CA ASN A 179 11.43 0.36 -1.09
C ASN A 179 11.53 0.53 -2.61
N SER A 180 12.42 1.42 -3.07
CA SER A 180 12.67 1.71 -4.50
C SER A 180 13.09 0.49 -5.32
N ASP A 181 13.67 -0.54 -4.71
CA ASP A 181 14.03 -1.80 -5.37
C ASP A 181 12.84 -2.75 -5.50
N GLY A 182 11.71 -2.43 -4.87
CA GLY A 182 10.49 -3.24 -4.82
C GLY A 182 10.49 -4.30 -3.72
N ASN A 183 11.49 -4.31 -2.82
CA ASN A 183 11.43 -5.18 -1.65
C ASN A 183 10.35 -4.66 -0.70
N THR A 184 9.63 -5.59 -0.09
CA THR A 184 8.55 -5.29 0.84
C THR A 184 8.98 -5.64 2.26
N CYS A 185 8.79 -4.73 3.23
CA CYS A 185 8.90 -5.04 4.65
C CYS A 185 7.54 -4.94 5.32
N ILE A 186 7.31 -5.88 6.24
CA ILE A 186 6.08 -5.98 7.02
C ILE A 186 6.48 -6.03 8.50
N THR A 187 5.74 -5.33 9.33
CA THR A 187 5.82 -5.45 10.80
C THR A 187 4.46 -5.80 11.36
N GLY A 188 4.45 -6.36 12.54
CA GLY A 188 3.23 -6.75 13.23
C GLY A 188 3.54 -7.44 14.55
N TYR A 189 2.70 -8.38 14.93
CA TYR A 189 2.93 -9.22 16.11
C TYR A 189 2.77 -10.70 15.79
N THR A 190 3.44 -11.53 16.57
CA THR A 190 3.35 -12.98 16.51
C THR A 190 3.23 -13.60 17.91
N TRP A 191 2.40 -14.62 18.03
CA TRP A 191 2.38 -15.54 19.19
C TRP A 191 2.92 -16.92 18.83
N SER A 192 3.58 -17.03 17.70
CA SER A 192 4.05 -18.30 17.15
C SER A 192 5.50 -18.53 17.49
N ALA A 193 5.78 -19.51 18.35
CA ALA A 193 7.15 -19.93 18.64
C ALA A 193 7.87 -20.51 17.41
N ASP A 194 7.11 -20.96 16.42
CA ASP A 194 7.57 -21.50 15.14
C ASP A 194 7.41 -20.51 13.97
N PHE A 195 7.21 -19.20 14.28
CA PHE A 195 7.23 -18.14 13.26
C PHE A 195 8.50 -18.24 12.41
N PRO A 196 8.44 -18.05 11.08
CA PRO A 196 9.57 -18.34 10.19
C PRO A 196 10.73 -17.33 10.28
N ALA A 197 11.11 -16.92 11.47
CA ALA A 197 12.30 -16.09 11.69
C ALA A 197 13.56 -16.86 11.26
N ARG A 198 14.35 -16.31 10.34
CA ARG A 198 15.52 -16.95 9.74
C ARG A 198 16.87 -16.37 10.15
N THR A 199 16.88 -15.16 10.69
CA THR A 199 18.12 -14.50 11.14
C THR A 199 17.81 -13.82 12.46
N GLY A 200 18.39 -14.31 13.55
CA GLY A 200 18.21 -13.72 14.85
C GLY A 200 19.04 -12.45 14.98
N ILE A 201 18.38 -11.28 15.00
CA ILE A 201 18.96 -10.13 15.69
C ILE A 201 19.01 -10.46 17.19
N TYR A 202 18.07 -11.27 17.64
CA TYR A 202 18.04 -11.93 18.94
C TYR A 202 17.72 -13.41 18.73
N GLU A 203 18.75 -14.30 18.92
CA GLU A 203 18.68 -15.75 18.72
C GLU A 203 17.90 -16.51 19.81
N GLU A 204 17.42 -15.84 20.81
CA GLU A 204 16.64 -16.47 21.87
C GLU A 204 15.16 -16.32 21.51
N GLY A 205 14.66 -17.23 20.69
CA GLY A 205 13.29 -17.38 20.19
C GLY A 205 12.16 -16.64 20.93
N HIS A 206 10.97 -16.65 20.38
CA HIS A 206 9.74 -16.15 21.01
C HIS A 206 9.78 -16.38 22.54
N LEU A 207 9.76 -15.31 23.32
CA LEU A 207 9.67 -15.35 24.77
C LEU A 207 8.20 -15.55 25.20
N GLU A 208 7.75 -15.21 26.34
CA GLU A 208 6.35 -15.38 26.74
C GLU A 208 5.52 -14.14 26.30
N GLY A 209 4.47 -14.29 25.48
CA GLY A 209 3.57 -13.19 25.08
C GLY A 209 3.47 -13.01 23.57
N PHE A 210 3.11 -11.80 23.13
CA PHE A 210 3.19 -11.37 21.74
C PHE A 210 4.54 -10.69 21.53
N ASP A 211 5.26 -11.07 20.50
CA ASP A 211 6.48 -10.38 20.07
C ASP A 211 6.23 -9.61 18.77
N ALA A 212 6.78 -8.40 18.67
CA ALA A 212 6.83 -7.72 17.39
C ALA A 212 7.74 -8.49 16.44
N PHE A 213 7.43 -8.46 15.16
CA PHE A 213 8.29 -9.02 14.12
C PHE A 213 8.56 -8.02 13.01
N VAL A 214 9.64 -8.26 12.27
CA VAL A 214 9.93 -7.60 11.00
C VAL A 214 10.26 -8.67 9.98
N ALA A 215 9.56 -8.67 8.85
CA ALA A 215 9.79 -9.59 7.75
C ALA A 215 10.03 -8.83 6.45
N LYS A 216 11.07 -9.21 5.69
CA LYS A 216 11.40 -8.62 4.38
C LYS A 216 11.29 -9.66 3.29
N LEU A 217 10.49 -9.35 2.28
CA LEU A 217 10.32 -10.15 1.07
C LEU A 217 11.07 -9.52 -0.10
N ASN A 218 11.54 -10.36 -1.02
CA ASN A 218 12.09 -9.91 -2.29
C ASN A 218 11.00 -9.29 -3.18
N PRO A 219 11.34 -8.55 -4.26
CA PRO A 219 10.36 -7.87 -5.11
C PRO A 219 9.34 -8.80 -5.77
N ALA A 220 9.69 -10.07 -5.95
CA ALA A 220 8.82 -11.10 -6.53
C ALA A 220 7.95 -11.82 -5.47
N GLY A 221 8.12 -11.56 -4.18
CA GLY A 221 7.41 -12.25 -3.08
C GLY A 221 7.76 -13.73 -2.90
N THR A 222 8.71 -14.25 -3.68
CA THR A 222 9.07 -15.68 -3.70
C THR A 222 10.03 -16.08 -2.59
N GLU A 223 10.68 -15.12 -1.96
CA GLU A 223 11.72 -15.36 -0.95
C GLU A 223 11.57 -14.41 0.24
N LEU A 224 11.58 -14.99 1.43
CA LEU A 224 11.78 -14.26 2.68
C LEU A 224 13.27 -13.95 2.81
N VAL A 225 13.65 -12.69 2.58
CA VAL A 225 15.03 -12.21 2.65
C VAL A 225 15.53 -12.31 4.08
N TYR A 226 14.72 -11.83 5.03
CA TYR A 226 14.91 -12.03 6.46
C TYR A 226 13.57 -11.92 7.20
N ALA A 227 13.50 -12.53 8.38
CA ALA A 227 12.51 -12.21 9.40
C ALA A 227 13.17 -12.28 10.78
N ALA A 228 12.81 -11.36 11.65
CA ALA A 228 13.37 -11.21 12.98
C ALA A 228 12.28 -10.86 13.99
N PHE A 229 12.42 -11.36 15.21
CA PHE A 229 11.65 -10.88 16.36
C PHE A 229 12.27 -9.56 16.88
N LEU A 230 11.43 -8.72 17.42
CA LEU A 230 11.79 -7.46 18.06
C LEU A 230 10.96 -7.31 19.33
N GLY A 231 11.47 -7.78 20.44
CA GLY A 231 10.73 -7.82 21.69
C GLY A 231 11.59 -8.17 22.90
N GLY A 232 10.95 -8.40 24.01
CA GLY A 232 11.56 -8.81 25.28
C GLY A 232 10.70 -9.86 25.97
N SER A 233 10.66 -9.84 27.30
CA SER A 233 10.02 -10.90 28.10
C SER A 233 8.50 -10.76 28.26
N ARG A 234 7.87 -9.73 27.69
CA ARG A 234 6.43 -9.47 27.80
C ARG A 234 5.81 -9.24 26.43
N GLN A 235 4.81 -8.35 26.35
CA GLN A 235 4.09 -8.07 25.11
C GLN A 235 4.77 -6.93 24.34
N ASP A 236 5.02 -7.19 23.06
CA ASP A 236 5.66 -6.28 22.14
C ASP A 236 4.91 -6.28 20.80
N TRP A 237 4.59 -5.10 20.28
CA TRP A 237 3.74 -4.95 19.09
C TRP A 237 4.41 -3.99 18.11
N GLY A 238 4.68 -4.44 16.89
CA GLY A 238 5.08 -3.58 15.79
C GLY A 238 3.85 -3.01 15.10
N THR A 239 3.72 -1.69 15.04
CA THR A 239 2.53 -1.01 14.53
C THR A 239 2.81 -0.15 13.31
N GLY A 240 4.07 0.22 13.06
CA GLY A 240 4.44 1.03 11.93
C GLY A 240 5.82 0.68 11.39
N ILE A 241 5.98 0.71 10.06
CA ILE A 241 7.26 0.46 9.38
C ILE A 241 7.44 1.40 8.19
N ALA A 242 8.63 1.97 8.05
CA ALA A 242 9.01 2.81 6.92
C ALA A 242 10.43 2.50 6.48
N PHE A 243 10.71 2.64 5.18
CA PHE A 243 12.08 2.60 4.67
C PHE A 243 12.68 4.00 4.61
N ASP A 244 13.98 4.08 4.93
CA ASP A 244 14.77 5.23 4.52
C ASP A 244 15.27 5.07 3.07
N ARG A 245 15.96 6.11 2.58
CA ARG A 245 16.52 6.12 1.20
C ARG A 245 17.58 5.04 0.94
N ASP A 246 18.23 4.55 2.00
CA ASP A 246 19.26 3.52 1.93
C ASP A 246 18.68 2.10 2.02
N GLY A 247 17.35 1.98 2.09
CA GLY A 247 16.64 0.70 2.20
C GLY A 247 16.72 0.08 3.60
N THR A 248 17.00 0.90 4.61
CA THR A 248 17.00 0.54 6.02
C THR A 248 15.59 0.62 6.58
N ALA A 249 15.13 -0.40 7.30
CA ALA A 249 13.78 -0.42 7.90
C ALA A 249 13.78 0.30 9.25
N CYS A 250 12.89 1.27 9.41
CA CYS A 250 12.56 1.94 10.66
C CYS A 250 11.20 1.45 11.14
N ILE A 251 11.11 1.03 12.40
CA ILE A 251 9.93 0.40 12.99
C ILE A 251 9.54 1.18 14.24
N THR A 252 8.23 1.35 14.44
CA THR A 252 7.67 1.80 15.71
C THR A 252 6.61 0.83 16.21
N GLY A 253 6.28 0.95 17.48
CA GLY A 253 5.26 0.17 18.13
C GLY A 253 5.22 0.49 19.61
N TYR A 254 4.81 -0.48 20.42
CA TYR A 254 4.79 -0.35 21.86
C TYR A 254 5.21 -1.65 22.54
N THR A 255 5.83 -1.52 23.72
CA THR A 255 6.39 -2.62 24.48
C THR A 255 6.01 -2.53 25.95
N GLU A 256 5.67 -3.67 26.57
CA GLU A 256 5.56 -3.83 28.02
C GLU A 256 6.87 -4.39 28.62
N SER A 257 7.86 -4.72 27.78
CA SER A 257 9.08 -5.44 28.15
C SER A 257 10.16 -4.51 28.67
N PRO A 258 10.53 -4.58 29.96
CA PRO A 258 11.64 -3.77 30.50
C PRO A 258 13.01 -4.13 29.91
N ASP A 259 13.11 -5.33 29.35
CA ASP A 259 14.29 -5.91 28.69
C ASP A 259 14.23 -5.82 27.15
N PHE A 260 13.30 -5.01 26.60
CA PHE A 260 13.31 -4.66 25.17
C PHE A 260 14.71 -4.14 24.76
N PRO A 261 15.23 -4.54 23.59
CA PRO A 261 16.64 -4.39 23.23
C PRO A 261 17.09 -2.96 22.90
N ALA A 262 16.90 -2.01 23.82
CA ALA A 262 17.43 -0.67 23.67
C ALA A 262 18.96 -0.68 23.52
N THR A 263 19.48 0.04 22.51
CA THR A 263 20.92 0.06 22.20
C THR A 263 21.69 1.02 23.11
N GLU A 264 22.98 0.78 23.25
CA GLU A 264 23.85 1.69 24.01
C GLU A 264 23.86 3.10 23.37
N GLY A 265 23.60 4.13 24.15
CA GLY A 265 23.48 5.51 23.67
C GLY A 265 22.14 5.88 23.08
N ALA A 266 21.12 5.01 23.18
CA ALA A 266 19.75 5.32 22.80
C ALA A 266 19.22 6.58 23.49
N CYS A 267 18.31 7.29 22.85
CA CYS A 267 17.67 8.49 23.39
C CYS A 267 16.99 8.21 24.75
N GLN A 268 16.32 7.06 24.88
CA GLN A 268 15.77 6.54 26.13
C GLN A 268 16.16 5.06 26.26
N GLY A 269 17.09 4.76 27.14
CA GLY A 269 17.64 3.41 27.31
C GLY A 269 16.88 2.50 28.26
N SER A 270 15.78 2.96 28.87
CA SER A 270 15.02 2.19 29.86
C SER A 270 13.52 2.44 29.75
N HIS A 271 12.77 1.38 29.97
CA HIS A 271 11.31 1.38 30.12
C HIS A 271 10.88 2.26 31.31
N ALA A 272 9.84 3.06 31.14
CA ALA A 272 9.46 4.06 32.13
C ALA A 272 8.05 3.85 32.74
N GLY A 273 7.12 3.21 32.06
CA GLY A 273 5.73 3.16 32.47
C GLY A 273 5.02 1.82 32.36
N GLY A 274 3.83 1.85 31.81
CA GLY A 274 3.01 0.69 31.46
C GLY A 274 3.48 0.09 30.13
N PHE A 275 2.86 0.50 29.01
CA PHE A 275 3.46 0.35 27.70
C PHE A 275 4.27 1.60 27.38
N ASP A 276 5.46 1.44 26.85
CA ASP A 276 6.24 2.52 26.24
C ASP A 276 6.23 2.35 24.72
N ALA A 277 6.08 3.41 23.96
CA ALA A 277 6.39 3.37 22.54
C ALA A 277 7.88 3.05 22.35
N PHE A 278 8.22 2.46 21.23
CA PHE A 278 9.61 2.22 20.84
C PHE A 278 9.87 2.67 19.39
N VAL A 279 11.13 2.92 19.09
CA VAL A 279 11.62 3.13 17.73
C VAL A 279 12.86 2.27 17.55
N ALA A 280 12.87 1.47 16.49
CA ALA A 280 13.99 0.61 16.14
C ALA A 280 14.37 0.80 14.66
N ARG A 281 15.66 0.68 14.35
CA ARG A 281 16.20 0.77 13.00
C ARG A 281 17.10 -0.43 12.74
N LEU A 282 16.76 -1.19 11.68
CA LEU A 282 17.53 -2.34 11.25
C LEU A 282 18.42 -2.00 10.07
N ASN A 283 19.60 -2.64 10.00
CA ASN A 283 20.40 -2.53 8.78
C ASN A 283 19.67 -3.18 7.56
N PRO A 284 20.05 -2.87 6.31
CA PRO A 284 19.36 -3.39 5.10
C PRO A 284 19.32 -4.93 5.00
N ALA A 285 20.26 -5.62 5.64
CA ALA A 285 20.36 -7.07 5.68
C ALA A 285 19.50 -7.72 6.78
N GLY A 286 18.92 -6.94 7.69
CA GLY A 286 18.15 -7.43 8.83
C GLY A 286 18.96 -8.20 9.88
N THR A 287 20.27 -7.99 9.95
CA THR A 287 21.19 -8.74 10.83
C THR A 287 21.60 -8.00 12.08
N GLU A 288 21.38 -6.67 12.12
CA GLU A 288 21.79 -5.82 13.24
C GLU A 288 20.79 -4.69 13.46
N LEU A 289 20.55 -4.37 14.73
CA LEU A 289 19.95 -3.10 15.13
C LEU A 289 20.97 -1.99 14.97
N VAL A 290 20.67 -1.01 14.12
CA VAL A 290 21.41 0.25 14.05
C VAL A 290 21.18 1.03 15.33
N TYR A 291 19.91 1.09 15.77
CA TYR A 291 19.51 1.53 17.10
C TYR A 291 18.14 0.95 17.47
N ALA A 292 17.86 0.91 18.76
CA ALA A 292 16.53 0.77 19.34
C ALA A 292 16.44 1.62 20.61
N THR A 293 15.32 2.29 20.80
CA THR A 293 15.07 3.20 21.92
C THR A 293 13.63 3.10 22.37
N PHE A 294 13.41 3.24 23.68
CA PHE A 294 12.07 3.55 24.19
C PHE A 294 11.68 5.00 23.87
N LEU A 295 10.41 5.30 23.94
CA LEU A 295 9.85 6.63 23.86
C LEU A 295 8.58 6.68 24.73
N GLY A 296 8.69 7.06 25.97
CA GLY A 296 7.57 7.05 26.90
C GLY A 296 7.84 7.78 28.19
N GLY A 297 6.81 7.81 29.02
CA GLY A 297 6.81 8.36 30.37
C GLY A 297 6.23 7.38 31.40
N SER A 298 5.64 7.87 32.47
CA SER A 298 5.17 7.03 33.58
C SER A 298 3.81 6.34 33.34
N GLY A 299 3.09 6.68 32.28
CA GLY A 299 1.76 6.14 31.92
C GLY A 299 1.84 5.07 30.85
N GLN A 300 0.89 5.11 29.95
CA GLN A 300 0.80 4.27 28.75
C GLN A 300 1.14 5.11 27.53
N ASP A 301 2.06 4.63 26.70
CA ASP A 301 2.55 5.33 25.53
C ASP A 301 2.57 4.38 24.33
N TRP A 302 1.84 4.70 23.27
CA TRP A 302 1.71 3.86 22.08
C TRP A 302 2.23 4.59 20.85
N GLY A 303 3.25 4.05 20.20
CA GLY A 303 3.62 4.42 18.84
C GLY A 303 2.66 3.75 17.86
N THR A 304 2.08 4.50 16.91
CA THR A 304 1.07 3.98 15.98
C THR A 304 1.50 4.08 14.51
N GLY A 305 2.26 5.10 14.16
CA GLY A 305 2.72 5.32 12.80
C GLY A 305 4.12 5.90 12.75
N ILE A 306 4.86 5.62 11.68
CA ILE A 306 6.22 6.08 11.43
C ILE A 306 6.41 6.48 9.98
N ALA A 307 7.13 7.56 9.75
CA ALA A 307 7.64 7.97 8.44
C ALA A 307 9.10 8.40 8.58
N VAL A 308 9.86 8.37 7.49
CA VAL A 308 11.27 8.77 7.48
C VAL A 308 11.45 9.96 6.54
N ASP A 309 12.06 11.04 7.03
CA ASP A 309 12.32 12.22 6.21
C ASP A 309 13.53 12.05 5.28
N ALA A 310 13.78 13.08 4.47
CA ALA A 310 14.87 13.09 3.49
C ALA A 310 16.27 13.00 4.10
N ASP A 311 16.40 13.40 5.36
CA ASP A 311 17.66 13.40 6.12
C ASP A 311 17.85 12.10 6.94
N GLY A 312 16.88 11.19 6.86
CA GLY A 312 16.88 9.89 7.56
C GLY A 312 16.40 9.98 9.01
N ASN A 313 15.78 11.09 9.44
CA ASN A 313 15.14 11.17 10.74
C ASN A 313 13.86 10.36 10.75
N ALA A 314 13.60 9.62 11.83
CA ALA A 314 12.35 8.94 12.07
C ALA A 314 11.33 9.91 12.67
N CYS A 315 10.17 10.07 12.02
CA CYS A 315 9.04 10.83 12.51
C CYS A 315 7.95 9.86 12.95
N ILE A 316 7.53 9.94 14.20
CA ILE A 316 6.63 9.00 14.85
C ILE A 316 5.40 9.76 15.36
N THR A 317 4.24 9.15 15.22
CA THR A 317 3.02 9.58 15.92
C THR A 317 2.45 8.46 16.76
N GLY A 318 1.59 8.83 17.69
CA GLY A 318 0.90 7.92 18.57
C GLY A 318 0.08 8.68 19.59
N TYR A 319 -0.14 8.08 20.76
CA TYR A 319 -0.84 8.72 21.85
C TYR A 319 -0.27 8.31 23.20
N THR A 320 -0.40 9.19 24.20
CA THR A 320 0.23 9.06 25.50
C THR A 320 -0.74 9.44 26.63
N GLU A 321 -0.71 8.69 27.75
CA GLU A 321 -1.28 9.07 29.04
C GLU A 321 -0.27 9.74 29.97
N SER A 322 0.99 9.86 29.54
CA SER A 322 2.10 10.28 30.38
C SER A 322 2.24 11.80 30.45
N PRO A 323 1.95 12.45 31.58
CA PRO A 323 2.21 13.88 31.73
C PRO A 323 3.69 14.24 31.64
N ASP A 324 4.55 13.26 31.89
CA ASP A 324 6.02 13.35 31.85
C ASP A 324 6.63 12.77 30.55
N PHE A 325 5.81 12.55 29.51
CA PHE A 325 6.29 12.22 28.16
C PHE A 325 7.29 13.27 27.68
N PRO A 326 8.41 12.90 27.04
CA PRO A 326 9.57 13.78 26.85
C PRO A 326 9.35 14.88 25.79
N ALA A 327 8.50 15.88 26.07
CA ALA A 327 8.34 17.06 25.22
C ALA A 327 9.61 17.93 25.21
N THR A 328 10.04 18.37 24.01
CA THR A 328 11.24 19.20 23.86
C THR A 328 10.98 20.67 24.17
N GLU A 329 12.01 21.42 24.56
CA GLU A 329 11.89 22.87 24.76
C GLU A 329 11.52 23.56 23.43
N GLY A 330 10.48 24.39 23.47
CA GLY A 330 9.97 25.09 22.29
C GLY A 330 8.99 24.27 21.43
N ALA A 331 8.59 23.09 21.89
CA ALA A 331 7.55 22.29 21.22
C ALA A 331 6.25 23.08 21.01
N CYS A 332 5.51 22.74 19.95
CA CYS A 332 4.22 23.35 19.64
C CYS A 332 3.25 23.27 20.81
N GLN A 333 3.20 22.11 21.48
CA GLN A 333 2.47 21.90 22.74
C GLN A 333 3.39 21.16 23.73
N GLY A 334 3.88 21.89 24.73
CA GLY A 334 4.87 21.37 25.68
C GLY A 334 4.31 20.62 26.87
N SER A 335 3.00 20.42 26.98
CA SER A 335 2.38 19.76 28.11
C SER A 335 1.15 18.96 27.72
N HIS A 336 0.98 17.82 28.37
CA HIS A 336 -0.21 16.98 28.34
C HIS A 336 -1.45 17.77 28.79
N ALA A 337 -2.58 17.61 28.09
CA ALA A 337 -3.76 18.44 28.33
C ALA A 337 -5.01 17.65 28.74
N GLY A 338 -5.11 16.36 28.43
CA GLY A 338 -6.35 15.61 28.59
C GLY A 338 -6.23 14.22 29.19
N GLY A 339 -6.96 13.29 28.61
CA GLY A 339 -6.90 11.87 28.92
C GLY A 339 -5.72 11.22 28.21
N PHE A 340 -5.90 10.85 26.94
CA PHE A 340 -4.80 10.59 26.01
C PHE A 340 -4.56 11.85 25.18
N ASP A 341 -3.33 12.22 24.96
CA ASP A 341 -2.98 13.22 23.97
C ASP A 341 -2.23 12.52 22.82
N ALA A 342 -2.51 12.87 21.58
CA ALA A 342 -1.63 12.50 20.48
C ALA A 342 -0.25 13.13 20.69
N PHE A 343 0.78 12.50 20.18
CA PHE A 343 2.13 13.06 20.15
C PHE A 343 2.75 12.96 18.75
N VAL A 344 3.71 13.83 18.52
CA VAL A 344 4.59 13.74 17.34
C VAL A 344 6.03 13.87 17.82
N ALA A 345 6.85 12.91 17.46
CA ALA A 345 8.26 12.88 17.79
C ALA A 345 9.12 12.73 16.53
N LYS A 346 10.25 13.41 16.50
CA LYS A 346 11.26 13.28 15.45
C LYS A 346 12.59 12.92 16.08
N LEU A 347 13.11 11.76 15.68
CA LEU A 347 14.34 11.18 16.20
C LEU A 347 15.44 11.29 15.15
N ASN A 348 16.66 11.64 15.55
CA ASN A 348 17.79 11.75 14.64
C ASN A 348 18.17 10.38 14.02
N PRO A 349 18.92 10.32 12.90
CA PRO A 349 19.23 9.06 12.21
C PRO A 349 20.04 8.07 13.05
N ALA A 350 20.68 8.53 14.12
CA ALA A 350 21.47 7.71 15.04
C ALA A 350 20.66 7.15 16.22
N GLY A 351 19.41 7.59 16.42
CA GLY A 351 18.56 7.17 17.53
C GLY A 351 18.96 7.71 18.90
N THR A 352 19.83 8.72 18.94
CA THR A 352 20.47 9.22 20.18
C THR A 352 19.82 10.48 20.74
N GLU A 353 19.07 11.23 19.91
CA GLU A 353 18.49 12.51 20.30
C GLU A 353 17.12 12.71 19.66
N LEU A 354 16.17 13.27 20.42
CA LEU A 354 14.94 13.85 19.90
C LEU A 354 15.26 15.19 19.24
N VAL A 355 15.02 15.28 17.95
CA VAL A 355 15.07 16.56 17.22
C VAL A 355 13.94 17.46 17.73
N TYR A 356 12.76 16.89 17.87
CA TYR A 356 11.65 17.48 18.63
C TYR A 356 10.68 16.39 19.09
N THR A 357 9.91 16.73 20.12
CA THR A 357 8.72 15.98 20.55
C THR A 357 7.69 16.97 21.07
N THR A 358 6.45 16.82 20.65
CA THR A 358 5.33 17.67 21.02
C THR A 358 4.08 16.84 21.28
N PHE A 359 3.28 17.26 22.25
CA PHE A 359 1.89 16.80 22.35
C PHE A 359 1.04 17.46 21.25
N LEU A 360 -0.10 16.87 20.95
CA LEU A 360 -1.11 17.41 20.07
C LEU A 360 -2.49 16.96 20.56
N GLY A 361 -3.13 17.75 21.38
CA GLY A 361 -4.40 17.38 21.98
C GLY A 361 -5.08 18.51 22.74
N GLY A 362 -6.27 18.21 23.22
CA GLY A 362 -7.09 19.08 24.04
C GLY A 362 -7.45 18.42 25.38
N SER A 363 -8.62 18.76 25.94
CA SER A 363 -8.98 18.37 27.32
C SER A 363 -9.51 16.95 27.47
N LYS A 364 -9.64 16.15 26.39
CA LYS A 364 -10.21 14.79 26.45
C LYS A 364 -9.25 13.76 25.82
N TYR A 365 -9.76 12.90 24.94
CA TYR A 365 -8.99 11.84 24.28
C TYR A 365 -8.62 12.28 22.87
N ASP A 366 -7.34 12.26 22.57
CA ASP A 366 -6.76 12.65 21.30
C ASP A 366 -5.75 11.59 20.88
N CYS A 367 -5.97 10.92 19.75
CA CYS A 367 -5.15 9.78 19.31
C CYS A 367 -4.58 10.05 17.92
N GLY A 368 -3.26 10.12 17.80
CA GLY A 368 -2.57 10.08 16.52
C GLY A 368 -2.56 8.65 15.97
N LYS A 369 -2.83 8.46 14.69
CA LYS A 369 -2.88 7.14 14.03
C LYS A 369 -1.87 7.01 12.89
N GLY A 370 -1.95 7.87 11.89
CA GLY A 370 -1.07 7.87 10.72
C GLY A 370 -0.21 9.11 10.64
N ILE A 371 0.97 8.97 10.05
CA ILE A 371 1.93 10.05 9.82
C ILE A 371 2.58 9.92 8.45
N ALA A 372 2.71 11.04 7.74
CA ALA A 372 3.49 11.18 6.52
C ALA A 372 4.38 12.42 6.61
N VAL A 373 5.48 12.46 5.87
CA VAL A 373 6.41 13.60 5.86
C VAL A 373 6.52 14.15 4.45
N ASP A 374 6.36 15.47 4.31
CA ASP A 374 6.49 16.14 3.02
C ASP A 374 7.95 16.38 2.62
N GLY A 375 8.16 16.87 1.38
CA GLY A 375 9.49 17.15 0.83
C GLY A 375 10.29 18.22 1.59
N ASP A 376 9.63 19.04 2.40
CA ASP A 376 10.23 20.08 3.25
C ASP A 376 10.52 19.56 4.69
N GLY A 377 10.18 18.31 4.98
CA GLY A 377 10.37 17.68 6.29
C GLY A 377 9.30 18.03 7.33
N ASN A 378 8.15 18.59 6.90
CA ASN A 378 6.99 18.82 7.76
C ASN A 378 6.24 17.51 7.98
N ALA A 379 5.77 17.27 9.20
CA ALA A 379 4.99 16.09 9.54
C ALA A 379 3.48 16.35 9.36
N CYS A 380 2.82 15.51 8.57
CA CYS A 380 1.37 15.47 8.40
C CYS A 380 0.81 14.29 9.19
N ILE A 381 -0.15 14.52 10.05
CA ILE A 381 -0.69 13.55 11.00
C ILE A 381 -2.22 13.50 10.87
N THR A 382 -2.76 12.29 10.96
CA THR A 382 -4.19 12.08 11.13
C THR A 382 -4.47 11.21 12.36
N GLY A 383 -5.68 11.27 12.83
CA GLY A 383 -6.20 10.48 13.94
C GLY A 383 -7.61 10.93 14.27
N TYR A 384 -7.99 10.80 15.52
CA TYR A 384 -9.30 11.24 16.00
C TYR A 384 -9.19 11.97 17.34
N THR A 385 -10.13 12.85 17.59
CA THR A 385 -10.20 13.67 18.80
C THR A 385 -11.63 13.71 19.36
N TRP A 386 -11.75 13.67 20.67
CA TRP A 386 -12.98 13.97 21.40
C TRP A 386 -12.95 15.37 21.99
N SER A 387 -11.86 16.09 21.79
CA SER A 387 -11.61 17.40 22.39
C SER A 387 -12.16 18.52 21.52
N VAL A 388 -13.19 19.19 22.00
CA VAL A 388 -13.73 20.40 21.34
C VAL A 388 -12.73 21.56 21.33
N ASP A 389 -11.72 21.49 22.19
CA ASP A 389 -10.61 22.45 22.33
C ASP A 389 -9.29 21.94 21.70
N PHE A 390 -9.37 20.93 20.81
CA PHE A 390 -8.24 20.50 20.00
C PHE A 390 -7.67 21.70 19.21
N PRO A 391 -6.33 21.83 19.08
CA PRO A 391 -5.69 23.03 18.53
C PRO A 391 -5.84 23.17 17.00
N VAL A 392 -7.01 23.55 16.51
CA VAL A 392 -7.24 23.85 15.09
C VAL A 392 -6.75 25.24 14.71
N THR A 393 -6.45 25.45 13.42
CA THR A 393 -6.01 26.72 12.89
C THR A 393 -7.13 27.44 12.11
N ILE A 394 -7.16 28.76 12.19
CA ILE A 394 -8.19 29.57 11.52
C ILE A 394 -7.99 29.54 10.00
N GLY A 395 -9.05 29.36 9.25
CA GLY A 395 -9.08 29.36 7.79
C GLY A 395 -8.90 27.98 7.17
N THR A 396 -8.93 26.91 7.95
CA THR A 396 -8.92 25.53 7.50
C THR A 396 -10.30 25.05 7.05
N CYS A 397 -10.39 23.85 6.49
CA CYS A 397 -11.64 23.37 5.90
C CYS A 397 -12.76 23.12 6.92
N GLN A 398 -12.44 22.78 8.18
CA GLN A 398 -13.40 22.61 9.27
C GLN A 398 -12.78 23.06 10.60
N GLU A 399 -13.30 24.14 11.17
CA GLU A 399 -12.82 24.69 12.45
C GLU A 399 -13.60 24.19 13.67
N ASP A 400 -14.81 23.68 13.46
CA ASP A 400 -15.71 23.24 14.51
C ASP A 400 -15.72 21.71 14.68
N HIS A 401 -15.60 21.23 15.91
CA HIS A 401 -15.89 19.85 16.32
C HIS A 401 -17.40 19.63 16.31
N LEU A 402 -17.89 18.59 15.62
CA LEU A 402 -19.33 18.46 15.36
C LEU A 402 -20.01 17.28 16.05
N GLY A 403 -19.28 16.25 16.45
CA GLY A 403 -19.91 15.02 16.88
C GLY A 403 -19.39 14.38 18.16
N GLY A 404 -19.25 13.08 18.10
CA GLY A 404 -18.59 12.26 19.11
C GLY A 404 -17.07 12.38 19.00
N PHE A 405 -16.44 11.44 18.31
CA PHE A 405 -15.09 11.62 17.81
C PHE A 405 -15.14 12.33 16.46
N ASP A 406 -14.28 13.29 16.22
CA ASP A 406 -14.02 13.82 14.89
C ASP A 406 -12.61 13.40 14.44
N ALA A 407 -12.45 12.99 13.20
CA ALA A 407 -11.13 12.85 12.61
C ALA A 407 -10.44 14.22 12.57
N PHE A 408 -9.13 14.24 12.66
CA PHE A 408 -8.34 15.46 12.47
C PHE A 408 -7.23 15.24 11.45
N VAL A 409 -6.81 16.35 10.84
CA VAL A 409 -5.60 16.43 10.03
C VAL A 409 -4.77 17.60 10.53
N ALA A 410 -3.51 17.34 10.89
CA ALA A 410 -2.60 18.36 11.36
C ALA A 410 -1.28 18.30 10.60
N LYS A 411 -0.69 19.45 10.31
CA LYS A 411 0.64 19.59 9.73
C LYS A 411 1.52 20.42 10.64
N LEU A 412 2.59 19.79 11.14
CA LEU A 412 3.64 20.43 11.94
C LEU A 412 4.80 20.84 11.05
N ASN A 413 5.38 21.98 11.31
CA ASN A 413 6.60 22.40 10.63
C ASN A 413 7.78 21.49 10.96
N TYR A 414 8.83 21.54 10.15
CA TYR A 414 9.99 20.63 10.17
C TYR A 414 10.72 20.54 11.52
N ASP A 415 10.60 21.57 12.38
CA ASP A 415 11.23 21.66 13.69
C ASP A 415 10.26 21.44 14.88
N GLY A 416 8.99 21.11 14.60
CA GLY A 416 7.97 20.77 15.62
C GLY A 416 7.52 21.94 16.51
N THR A 417 7.85 23.18 16.14
CA THR A 417 7.59 24.36 17.02
C THR A 417 6.20 24.98 16.81
N LYS A 418 5.54 24.67 15.67
CA LYS A 418 4.19 25.22 15.37
C LYS A 418 3.41 24.34 14.40
N LEU A 419 2.09 24.42 14.52
CA LEU A 419 1.18 23.95 13.49
C LEU A 419 1.28 24.86 12.25
N VAL A 420 1.49 24.25 11.08
CA VAL A 420 1.28 24.90 9.78
C VAL A 420 -0.22 25.03 9.56
N TYR A 421 -0.96 23.94 9.81
CA TYR A 421 -2.41 23.93 9.94
C TYR A 421 -2.86 22.74 10.79
N ALA A 422 -4.07 22.82 11.33
CA ALA A 422 -4.82 21.70 11.88
C ALA A 422 -6.31 21.94 11.67
N THR A 423 -7.05 20.90 11.30
CA THR A 423 -8.46 20.93 10.97
C THR A 423 -9.16 19.70 11.49
N PHE A 424 -10.42 19.80 11.87
CA PHE A 424 -11.29 18.64 12.02
C PHE A 424 -11.73 18.13 10.62
N LEU A 425 -12.21 16.91 10.59
CA LEU A 425 -12.91 16.34 9.45
C LEU A 425 -13.96 15.34 9.96
N GLY A 426 -15.21 15.73 9.96
CA GLY A 426 -16.27 14.88 10.47
C GLY A 426 -17.65 15.52 10.34
N GLY A 427 -18.64 14.83 10.87
CA GLY A 427 -20.02 15.29 10.98
C GLY A 427 -20.55 15.13 12.39
N THR A 428 -21.83 14.79 12.54
CA THR A 428 -22.47 14.72 13.88
C THR A 428 -22.34 13.36 14.56
N GLY A 429 -21.77 12.34 13.90
CA GLY A 429 -21.50 11.01 14.44
C GLY A 429 -20.10 10.87 15.02
N ASP A 430 -19.60 9.63 15.01
CA ASP A 430 -18.21 9.32 15.31
C ASP A 430 -17.43 9.20 14.00
N ASP A 431 -16.33 9.93 13.88
CA ASP A 431 -15.47 10.00 12.70
C ASP A 431 -14.01 9.81 13.12
N GLU A 432 -13.32 8.82 12.57
CA GLU A 432 -11.94 8.47 12.94
C GLU A 432 -11.04 8.44 11.70
N GLY A 433 -9.96 9.22 11.70
CA GLY A 433 -8.89 9.10 10.72
C GLY A 433 -7.93 7.97 11.10
N HIS A 434 -7.71 7.02 10.21
CA HIS A 434 -6.85 5.88 10.50
C HIS A 434 -5.48 5.98 9.86
N ASP A 435 -5.40 6.46 8.62
CA ASP A 435 -4.15 6.54 7.89
C ASP A 435 -4.08 7.75 6.94
N ILE A 436 -2.85 8.13 6.57
CA ILE A 436 -2.54 9.33 5.82
C ILE A 436 -1.42 9.09 4.79
N ALA A 437 -1.58 9.62 3.61
CA ALA A 437 -0.58 9.63 2.56
C ALA A 437 -0.50 11.01 1.88
N LEU A 438 0.60 11.28 1.19
CA LEU A 438 0.79 12.49 0.39
C LEU A 438 0.86 12.12 -1.08
N ASP A 439 0.16 12.85 -1.93
CA ASP A 439 0.30 12.72 -3.38
C ASP A 439 1.51 13.52 -3.94
N GLY A 440 1.76 13.41 -5.25
CA GLY A 440 2.88 14.08 -5.90
C GLY A 440 2.86 15.61 -5.85
N ASP A 441 1.70 16.20 -5.60
CA ASP A 441 1.51 17.66 -5.45
C ASP A 441 1.57 18.11 -3.97
N GLY A 442 1.74 17.17 -3.04
CA GLY A 442 1.78 17.40 -1.59
C GLY A 442 0.41 17.59 -0.97
N ASN A 443 -0.67 17.22 -1.68
CA ASN A 443 -2.00 17.16 -1.08
C ASN A 443 -2.07 16.00 -0.10
N VAL A 444 -2.90 16.14 0.93
CA VAL A 444 -3.03 15.17 2.02
C VAL A 444 -4.23 14.27 1.74
N CYS A 445 -4.00 12.98 1.58
CA CYS A 445 -5.01 11.95 1.42
C CYS A 445 -5.16 11.18 2.73
N ILE A 446 -6.38 11.00 3.21
CA ILE A 446 -6.68 10.29 4.45
C ILE A 446 -7.81 9.29 4.24
N THR A 447 -7.76 8.20 4.98
CA THR A 447 -8.85 7.24 5.10
C THR A 447 -9.17 6.97 6.56
N GLY A 448 -10.35 6.46 6.80
CA GLY A 448 -10.81 6.11 8.11
C GLY A 448 -12.24 5.61 8.08
N VAL A 449 -12.98 5.85 9.14
CA VAL A 449 -14.33 5.38 9.32
C VAL A 449 -15.25 6.51 9.79
N THR A 450 -16.49 6.52 9.33
CA THR A 450 -17.51 7.50 9.70
C THR A 450 -18.84 6.85 10.04
N ARG A 451 -19.53 7.38 11.04
CA ARG A 451 -20.95 7.16 11.31
C ARG A 451 -21.81 8.36 10.95
N SER A 452 -21.19 9.41 10.46
CA SER A 452 -21.86 10.66 10.17
C SER A 452 -22.57 10.62 8.83
N VAL A 453 -23.89 10.63 8.85
CA VAL A 453 -24.69 10.76 7.61
C VAL A 453 -24.47 12.11 6.93
N ASP A 454 -23.98 13.10 7.67
CA ASP A 454 -23.65 14.46 7.27
C ASP A 454 -22.12 14.69 7.14
N PHE A 455 -21.32 13.62 7.05
CA PHE A 455 -19.89 13.70 6.69
C PHE A 455 -19.73 14.51 5.39
N PRO A 456 -18.73 15.40 5.28
CA PRO A 456 -18.63 16.41 4.20
C PRO A 456 -18.26 15.82 2.82
N ALA A 457 -18.99 14.79 2.35
CA ALA A 457 -18.80 14.23 1.03
C ALA A 457 -19.04 15.28 -0.07
N THR A 458 -18.18 15.31 -1.08
CA THR A 458 -18.27 16.30 -2.15
C THR A 458 -19.28 15.89 -3.23
N GLU A 459 -19.92 16.87 -3.90
CA GLU A 459 -21.02 16.65 -4.85
C GLU A 459 -20.71 15.69 -6.02
N ARG A 460 -19.41 15.51 -6.36
CA ARG A 460 -18.97 14.66 -7.47
C ARG A 460 -18.25 13.40 -7.02
N ALA A 461 -18.20 13.16 -5.72
CA ALA A 461 -17.54 11.97 -5.19
C ALA A 461 -18.20 10.68 -5.71
N CYS A 462 -17.43 9.61 -5.80
CA CYS A 462 -17.92 8.33 -6.30
C CYS A 462 -19.06 7.76 -5.43
N GLN A 463 -19.08 8.07 -4.12
CA GLN A 463 -20.20 7.77 -3.22
C GLN A 463 -20.48 8.97 -2.31
N ILE A 464 -21.65 9.57 -2.47
CA ILE A 464 -22.04 10.80 -1.74
C ILE A 464 -22.94 10.53 -0.53
N SER A 465 -23.32 9.29 -0.28
CA SER A 465 -24.27 8.92 0.77
C SER A 465 -23.72 7.83 1.66
N HIS A 466 -23.87 8.00 2.96
CA HIS A 466 -23.69 6.98 3.98
C HIS A 466 -24.75 5.87 3.80
N LEU A 467 -24.35 4.60 3.82
CA LEU A 467 -25.22 3.49 3.51
C LEU A 467 -25.46 2.50 4.65
N GLY A 468 -24.55 2.41 5.59
CA GLY A 468 -24.56 1.33 6.56
C GLY A 468 -24.48 1.73 8.04
N GLY A 469 -23.75 0.94 8.78
CA GLY A 469 -23.40 1.16 10.17
C GLY A 469 -22.24 2.13 10.31
N PHE A 470 -21.05 1.64 10.01
CA PHE A 470 -19.87 2.44 9.73
C PHE A 470 -19.58 2.37 8.23
N ASP A 471 -19.30 3.47 7.59
CA ASP A 471 -18.75 3.49 6.24
C ASP A 471 -17.28 3.94 6.29
N ALA A 472 -16.42 3.32 5.49
CA ALA A 472 -15.11 3.89 5.23
C ALA A 472 -15.27 5.23 4.51
N PHE A 473 -14.33 6.12 4.70
CA PHE A 473 -14.24 7.36 3.92
C PHE A 473 -12.84 7.54 3.32
N VAL A 474 -12.78 8.30 2.24
CA VAL A 474 -11.54 8.81 1.67
C VAL A 474 -11.69 10.31 1.48
N ALA A 475 -10.72 11.07 1.95
CA ALA A 475 -10.73 12.52 1.78
C ALA A 475 -9.35 13.02 1.34
N LYS A 476 -9.35 14.04 0.47
CA LYS A 476 -8.16 14.71 -0.03
C LYS A 476 -8.24 16.19 0.28
N LEU A 477 -7.29 16.67 1.06
CA LEU A 477 -7.12 18.09 1.36
C LEU A 477 -5.99 18.66 0.50
N ASN A 478 -6.11 19.91 0.11
CA ASN A 478 -5.01 20.60 -0.54
C ASN A 478 -3.81 20.78 0.44
N TYR A 479 -2.62 21.00 -0.10
CA TYR A 479 -1.35 21.05 0.62
C TYR A 479 -1.29 22.00 1.83
N ASP A 480 -2.17 23.02 1.87
CA ASP A 480 -2.23 24.03 2.94
C ASP A 480 -3.43 23.84 3.90
N GLY A 481 -4.23 22.78 3.73
CA GLY A 481 -5.33 22.41 4.62
C GLY A 481 -6.56 23.33 4.57
N THR A 482 -6.60 24.29 3.62
CA THR A 482 -7.68 25.28 3.55
C THR A 482 -8.90 24.80 2.78
N LYS A 483 -8.75 23.71 1.99
CA LYS A 483 -9.79 23.22 1.10
C LYS A 483 -9.81 21.70 1.05
N LEU A 484 -11.01 21.15 1.17
CA LEU A 484 -11.29 19.76 0.81
C LEU A 484 -11.35 19.67 -0.73
N VAL A 485 -10.41 18.95 -1.34
CA VAL A 485 -10.37 18.71 -2.78
C VAL A 485 -11.52 17.79 -3.15
N TYR A 486 -11.62 16.66 -2.44
CA TYR A 486 -12.78 15.79 -2.44
C TYR A 486 -12.90 15.04 -1.11
N ALA A 487 -14.09 14.53 -0.82
CA ALA A 487 -14.35 13.51 0.17
C ALA A 487 -15.46 12.60 -0.33
N THR A 488 -15.33 11.32 -0.09
CA THR A 488 -16.25 10.26 -0.52
C THR A 488 -16.44 9.24 0.58
N PHE A 489 -17.63 8.67 0.68
CA PHE A 489 -17.81 7.40 1.37
C PHE A 489 -17.27 6.25 0.51
N LEU A 490 -17.01 5.13 1.14
CA LEU A 490 -16.67 3.86 0.50
C LEU A 490 -17.25 2.73 1.34
N GLY A 491 -18.46 2.29 1.00
CA GLY A 491 -19.12 1.28 1.82
C GLY A 491 -20.43 0.79 1.23
N GLY A 492 -21.08 -0.12 1.95
CA GLY A 492 -22.37 -0.70 1.64
C GLY A 492 -23.31 -0.67 2.84
N ALA A 493 -24.24 -1.63 2.95
CA ALA A 493 -25.25 -1.65 3.99
C ALA A 493 -24.75 -2.18 5.36
N GLY A 494 -23.54 -2.72 5.42
CA GLY A 494 -22.92 -3.28 6.63
C GLY A 494 -22.04 -2.28 7.38
N ASN A 495 -20.89 -2.78 7.84
CA ASN A 495 -19.82 -1.95 8.40
C ASN A 495 -18.60 -2.07 7.48
N ASP A 496 -18.04 -0.95 7.13
CA ASP A 496 -16.93 -0.80 6.22
C ASP A 496 -15.86 0.09 6.86
N TYR A 497 -14.63 -0.38 6.96
CA TYR A 497 -13.55 0.30 7.65
C TYR A 497 -12.41 0.59 6.68
N GLY A 498 -12.09 1.85 6.41
CA GLY A 498 -10.86 2.26 5.74
C GLY A 498 -9.71 2.25 6.75
N ARG A 499 -8.69 1.43 6.52
CA ARG A 499 -7.59 1.27 7.49
C ARG A 499 -6.26 1.77 6.98
N GLY A 500 -5.95 1.53 5.72
CA GLY A 500 -4.70 1.92 5.10
C GLY A 500 -4.92 2.69 3.81
N ILE A 501 -4.07 3.67 3.56
CA ILE A 501 -4.10 4.52 2.37
C ILE A 501 -2.69 4.75 1.82
N ALA A 502 -2.54 4.71 0.52
CA ALA A 502 -1.35 5.13 -0.19
C ALA A 502 -1.75 6.03 -1.37
N ALA A 503 -0.86 6.84 -1.85
CA ALA A 503 -1.08 7.68 -3.03
C ALA A 503 0.12 7.55 -3.98
N ASP A 504 -0.13 7.66 -5.28
CA ASP A 504 0.93 7.73 -6.27
C ASP A 504 1.27 9.17 -6.66
N VAL A 505 2.31 9.31 -7.47
CA VAL A 505 2.76 10.62 -7.96
C VAL A 505 1.78 11.29 -8.93
N PHE A 506 0.80 10.56 -9.44
CA PHE A 506 -0.24 11.05 -10.34
C PHE A 506 -1.50 11.51 -9.60
N GLY A 507 -1.57 11.20 -8.31
CA GLY A 507 -2.67 11.56 -7.43
C GLY A 507 -3.75 10.48 -7.32
N ASN A 508 -3.57 9.28 -7.89
CA ASN A 508 -4.43 8.13 -7.60
C ASN A 508 -4.26 7.73 -6.13
N VAL A 509 -5.33 7.26 -5.53
CA VAL A 509 -5.37 6.89 -4.12
C VAL A 509 -5.76 5.43 -3.98
N PHE A 510 -4.93 4.68 -3.28
CA PHE A 510 -5.12 3.26 -2.99
C PHE A 510 -5.56 3.07 -1.55
N ILE A 511 -6.59 2.28 -1.34
CA ILE A 511 -7.21 2.07 -0.03
C ILE A 511 -7.33 0.58 0.24
N THR A 512 -7.07 0.19 1.47
CA THR A 512 -7.43 -1.13 2.00
C THR A 512 -8.18 -1.00 3.32
N GLY A 513 -8.89 -2.03 3.67
CA GLY A 513 -9.64 -2.10 4.89
C GLY A 513 -10.40 -3.41 4.99
N ASP A 514 -11.49 -3.42 5.75
CA ASP A 514 -12.34 -4.58 5.92
C ASP A 514 -13.82 -4.19 5.81
N THR A 515 -14.60 -5.09 5.24
CA THR A 515 -16.05 -4.91 5.00
C THR A 515 -16.84 -6.15 5.34
N ASN A 516 -18.03 -5.99 5.95
CA ASN A 516 -19.03 -7.04 6.02
C ASN A 516 -20.27 -6.73 5.15
N SER A 517 -20.14 -5.76 4.26
CA SER A 517 -21.17 -5.37 3.31
C SER A 517 -21.17 -6.30 2.10
N THR A 518 -22.21 -7.11 1.94
CA THR A 518 -22.37 -7.98 0.76
C THR A 518 -22.67 -7.20 -0.52
N ASP A 519 -23.01 -5.94 -0.39
CA ASP A 519 -23.29 -4.97 -1.46
C ASP A 519 -22.21 -3.88 -1.59
N PHE A 520 -21.03 -4.11 -0.98
CA PHE A 520 -19.86 -3.27 -1.22
C PHE A 520 -19.57 -3.22 -2.73
N TYR A 521 -19.36 -2.01 -3.27
CA TYR A 521 -19.17 -1.86 -4.70
C TYR A 521 -17.80 -2.39 -5.13
N VAL A 522 -17.80 -3.34 -6.05
CA VAL A 522 -16.62 -3.85 -6.75
C VAL A 522 -16.70 -3.54 -8.23
N THR A 523 -15.56 -3.34 -8.85
CA THR A 523 -15.50 -3.01 -10.29
C THR A 523 -15.62 -4.25 -11.16
N GLU A 524 -16.02 -4.07 -12.41
CA GLU A 524 -15.95 -5.14 -13.42
C GLU A 524 -14.50 -5.61 -13.59
N GLY A 525 -14.26 -6.91 -13.52
CA GLY A 525 -12.91 -7.47 -13.51
C GLY A 525 -12.23 -7.51 -12.14
N ALA A 526 -13.00 -7.34 -11.05
CA ALA A 526 -12.50 -7.55 -9.69
C ALA A 526 -11.91 -8.96 -9.50
N LEU A 527 -10.83 -9.08 -8.73
CA LEU A 527 -10.24 -10.37 -8.36
C LEU A 527 -11.28 -11.26 -7.66
N GLN A 528 -12.04 -10.68 -6.74
CA GLN A 528 -13.12 -11.32 -6.03
C GLN A 528 -14.36 -10.44 -6.10
N GLY A 529 -15.33 -10.84 -6.90
CA GLY A 529 -16.54 -10.06 -7.18
C GLY A 529 -17.64 -10.20 -6.12
N SER A 530 -17.46 -11.05 -5.12
CA SER A 530 -18.46 -11.30 -4.08
C SER A 530 -17.84 -11.51 -2.72
N HIS A 531 -18.51 -10.98 -1.70
CA HIS A 531 -18.20 -11.19 -0.29
C HIS A 531 -18.26 -12.69 0.05
N ALA A 532 -17.26 -13.21 0.77
CA ALA A 532 -17.13 -14.65 0.99
C ALA A 532 -17.34 -15.10 2.44
N GLY A 533 -17.09 -14.25 3.42
CA GLY A 533 -17.05 -14.68 4.82
C GLY A 533 -17.69 -13.74 5.82
N GLY A 534 -17.03 -13.54 6.94
CA GLY A 534 -17.46 -12.65 8.03
C GLY A 534 -17.21 -11.19 7.73
N PHE A 535 -15.96 -10.75 7.86
CA PHE A 535 -15.40 -9.57 7.22
C PHE A 535 -14.47 -10.03 6.13
N ASP A 536 -14.50 -9.41 4.97
CA ASP A 536 -13.50 -9.59 3.94
C ASP A 536 -12.62 -8.34 3.89
N ALA A 537 -11.32 -8.50 3.72
CA ALA A 537 -10.49 -7.37 3.33
C ALA A 537 -10.92 -6.85 1.94
N PHE A 538 -10.67 -5.60 1.66
CA PHE A 538 -10.89 -5.02 0.34
C PHE A 538 -9.69 -4.22 -0.13
N VAL A 539 -9.60 -4.04 -1.44
CA VAL A 539 -8.65 -3.16 -2.11
C VAL A 539 -9.41 -2.28 -3.07
N ALA A 540 -9.15 -0.98 -3.01
CA ALA A 540 -9.78 -0.02 -3.90
C ALA A 540 -8.77 1.01 -4.43
N GLU A 541 -8.97 1.49 -5.64
CA GLU A 541 -8.25 2.59 -6.27
C GLU A 541 -9.25 3.67 -6.71
N LEU A 542 -9.01 4.89 -6.27
CA LEU A 542 -9.74 6.09 -6.66
C LEU A 542 -8.92 6.91 -7.66
N ASP A 543 -9.60 7.49 -8.63
CA ASP A 543 -9.03 8.47 -9.54
C ASP A 543 -8.55 9.73 -8.77
N PRO A 544 -7.68 10.57 -9.35
CA PRO A 544 -7.12 11.75 -8.67
C PRO A 544 -8.16 12.76 -8.19
N ASP A 545 -9.32 12.78 -8.82
CA ASP A 545 -10.42 13.70 -8.52
C ASP A 545 -11.46 13.12 -7.54
N GLY A 546 -11.35 11.83 -7.17
CA GLY A 546 -12.26 11.12 -6.24
C GLY A 546 -13.66 10.88 -6.81
N THR A 547 -13.79 10.88 -8.14
CA THR A 547 -15.07 10.79 -8.83
C THR A 547 -15.42 9.38 -9.27
N GLU A 548 -14.42 8.52 -9.41
CA GLU A 548 -14.55 7.15 -9.93
C GLU A 548 -13.67 6.17 -9.16
N LEU A 549 -14.21 4.98 -8.88
CA LEU A 549 -13.42 3.83 -8.48
C LEU A 549 -12.83 3.18 -9.74
N ALA A 550 -11.53 3.37 -9.95
CA ALA A 550 -10.81 2.76 -11.05
C ALA A 550 -10.72 1.24 -10.87
N TYR A 551 -10.57 0.80 -9.63
CA TYR A 551 -10.56 -0.61 -9.25
C TYR A 551 -11.15 -0.79 -7.85
N ALA A 552 -11.90 -1.87 -7.62
CA ALA A 552 -12.29 -2.31 -6.29
C ALA A 552 -12.57 -3.82 -6.30
N THR A 553 -12.09 -4.52 -5.27
CA THR A 553 -12.22 -5.97 -5.11
C THR A 553 -12.30 -6.35 -3.65
N PHE A 554 -13.00 -7.42 -3.33
CA PHE A 554 -12.80 -8.13 -2.08
C PHE A 554 -11.47 -8.91 -2.11
N LEU A 555 -10.96 -9.25 -0.94
CA LEU A 555 -9.82 -10.14 -0.74
C LEU A 555 -10.05 -10.94 0.53
N GLY A 556 -10.63 -12.12 0.42
CA GLY A 556 -10.93 -12.93 1.58
C GLY A 556 -11.36 -14.35 1.24
N GLY A 557 -11.52 -15.16 2.27
CA GLY A 557 -12.04 -16.52 2.22
C GLY A 557 -13.32 -16.67 3.03
N THR A 558 -13.55 -17.87 3.55
CA THR A 558 -14.80 -18.19 4.27
C THR A 558 -14.83 -17.77 5.74
N ALA A 559 -13.72 -17.34 6.32
CA ALA A 559 -13.60 -16.79 7.66
C ALA A 559 -13.30 -15.27 7.61
N PRO A 560 -13.08 -14.57 8.75
CA PRO A 560 -12.78 -13.14 8.69
C PRO A 560 -11.38 -12.79 8.18
N GLU A 561 -11.31 -11.74 7.35
CA GLU A 561 -10.09 -11.06 6.93
C GLU A 561 -10.14 -9.56 7.25
N TYR A 562 -8.96 -9.02 7.60
CA TYR A 562 -8.78 -7.60 7.90
C TYR A 562 -7.57 -7.07 7.14
N GLY A 563 -7.78 -6.15 6.21
CA GLY A 563 -6.69 -5.43 5.54
C GLY A 563 -6.26 -4.24 6.38
N PHE A 564 -5.05 -4.26 6.94
CA PHE A 564 -4.62 -3.21 7.87
C PHE A 564 -3.86 -2.08 7.19
N LYS A 565 -3.01 -2.38 6.23
CA LYS A 565 -2.18 -1.36 5.59
C LYS A 565 -1.92 -1.67 4.13
N ILE A 566 -1.76 -0.61 3.36
CA ILE A 566 -1.41 -0.63 1.95
C ILE A 566 -0.24 0.31 1.69
N ALA A 567 0.70 -0.12 0.87
CA ALA A 567 1.79 0.70 0.36
C ALA A 567 1.86 0.58 -1.16
N SER A 568 2.12 1.67 -1.85
CA SER A 568 2.34 1.67 -3.29
C SER A 568 3.82 1.75 -3.61
N ASP A 569 4.27 1.02 -4.63
CA ASP A 569 5.60 1.21 -5.19
C ASP A 569 5.54 2.22 -6.36
N GLU A 570 6.72 2.76 -6.72
CA GLU A 570 6.84 3.72 -7.83
C GLU A 570 6.46 3.13 -9.21
N ARG A 571 6.12 1.83 -9.29
CA ARG A 571 5.73 1.11 -10.50
C ARG A 571 4.21 0.97 -10.64
N GLY A 572 3.44 1.42 -9.63
CA GLY A 572 1.98 1.31 -9.61
C GLY A 572 1.46 0.01 -8.99
N PHE A 573 2.31 -0.76 -8.30
CA PHE A 573 1.85 -1.90 -7.51
C PHE A 573 1.39 -1.44 -6.12
N ALA A 574 0.27 -1.97 -5.68
CA ALA A 574 -0.17 -1.86 -4.30
C ALA A 574 0.16 -3.16 -3.53
N CYS A 575 0.84 -2.99 -2.42
CA CYS A 575 1.18 -4.08 -1.51
C CYS A 575 0.37 -3.92 -0.23
N ILE A 576 -0.28 -5.00 0.22
CA ILE A 576 -1.23 -4.99 1.33
C ILE A 576 -0.79 -6.02 2.34
N THR A 577 -0.98 -5.71 3.62
CA THR A 577 -0.84 -6.67 4.71
C THR A 577 -2.05 -6.62 5.64
N GLY A 578 -2.24 -7.68 6.37
CA GLY A 578 -3.35 -7.80 7.30
C GLY A 578 -3.37 -9.11 8.06
N TYR A 579 -4.55 -9.58 8.38
CA TYR A 579 -4.83 -10.78 9.16
C TYR A 579 -5.92 -11.61 8.49
N THR A 580 -5.76 -12.93 8.45
CA THR A 580 -6.75 -13.88 7.96
C THR A 580 -6.96 -15.05 8.91
N GLU A 581 -8.21 -15.47 9.07
CA GLU A 581 -8.59 -16.74 9.72
C GLU A 581 -8.97 -17.81 8.68
N SER A 582 -8.94 -17.49 7.39
CA SER A 582 -9.41 -18.37 6.31
C SER A 582 -8.35 -19.33 5.83
N CYS A 583 -8.63 -20.63 5.93
CA CYS A 583 -7.80 -21.66 5.31
C CYS A 583 -7.81 -21.61 3.77
N ASP A 584 -8.80 -20.96 3.20
CA ASP A 584 -9.03 -20.78 1.76
C ASP A 584 -8.75 -19.34 1.28
N PHE A 585 -7.92 -18.58 2.05
CA PHE A 585 -7.46 -17.25 1.63
C PHE A 585 -6.77 -17.34 0.26
N PRO A 586 -7.06 -16.42 -0.67
CA PRO A 586 -6.45 -16.40 -2.01
C PRO A 586 -4.92 -16.35 -1.94
N SER A 587 -4.26 -17.43 -2.33
CA SER A 587 -2.79 -17.52 -2.36
C SER A 587 -2.31 -18.02 -3.72
N THR A 588 -1.12 -17.61 -4.13
CA THR A 588 -0.50 -18.00 -5.41
C THR A 588 0.60 -19.03 -5.22
N ASP A 589 0.66 -20.04 -6.10
CA ASP A 589 1.70 -21.06 -6.09
C ASP A 589 3.11 -20.47 -6.33
N GLY A 590 4.11 -21.00 -5.63
CA GLY A 590 5.51 -20.59 -5.78
C GLY A 590 5.90 -19.34 -5.00
N ILE A 591 4.99 -18.75 -4.26
CA ILE A 591 5.23 -17.66 -3.31
C ILE A 591 5.66 -18.23 -1.95
N TYR A 592 6.39 -17.44 -1.17
CA TYR A 592 6.75 -17.84 0.18
C TYR A 592 5.47 -17.96 1.03
N THR A 593 5.06 -19.20 1.33
CA THR A 593 3.95 -19.48 2.24
C THR A 593 4.45 -20.26 3.44
N GLY A 594 4.21 -19.75 4.65
CA GLY A 594 4.36 -20.52 5.88
C GLY A 594 3.24 -21.56 6.07
N GLY A 595 2.18 -21.46 5.25
CA GLY A 595 0.92 -22.19 5.38
C GLY A 595 0.06 -21.60 6.51
N ILE A 596 -1.27 -21.68 6.39
CA ILE A 596 -2.17 -21.33 7.49
C ILE A 596 -2.07 -22.46 8.52
N ALA A 597 -1.52 -22.17 9.69
CA ALA A 597 -1.15 -23.22 10.66
C ALA A 597 -1.73 -23.03 12.06
N GLY A 598 -2.67 -22.11 12.30
CA GLY A 598 -3.07 -21.85 13.68
C GLY A 598 -4.34 -21.06 13.89
N GLY A 599 -4.30 -20.12 14.80
CA GLY A 599 -5.43 -19.29 15.22
C GLY A 599 -5.64 -18.03 14.36
N GLY A 600 -5.04 -17.98 13.17
CA GLY A 600 -5.05 -16.90 12.21
C GLY A 600 -3.65 -16.36 11.94
N ASP A 601 -3.39 -16.01 10.69
CA ASP A 601 -2.07 -15.70 10.18
C ASP A 601 -2.02 -14.28 9.57
N ALA A 602 -0.81 -13.70 9.52
CA ALA A 602 -0.55 -12.55 8.71
C ALA A 602 -0.68 -12.91 7.23
N PHE A 603 -1.28 -12.04 6.45
CA PHE A 603 -1.24 -12.17 5.00
C PHE A 603 -0.49 -11.01 4.37
N PHE A 604 -0.07 -11.25 3.16
CA PHE A 604 0.54 -10.28 2.29
C PHE A 604 0.01 -10.50 0.87
N ALA A 605 -0.38 -9.43 0.21
CA ALA A 605 -0.80 -9.49 -1.19
C ALA A 605 -0.25 -8.30 -1.96
N LYS A 606 0.15 -8.55 -3.20
CA LYS A 606 0.61 -7.52 -4.12
C LYS A 606 -0.32 -7.48 -5.32
N PHE A 607 -0.86 -6.32 -5.58
CA PHE A 607 -1.73 -6.04 -6.70
C PHE A 607 -1.02 -5.15 -7.70
N GLU A 608 -1.19 -5.46 -8.95
CA GLU A 608 -0.93 -4.53 -10.02
C GLU A 608 -2.25 -3.83 -10.35
N LEU A 609 -2.41 -2.60 -9.85
CA LEU A 609 -3.63 -1.83 -10.03
C LEU A 609 -3.54 -1.00 -11.31
N PHE A 610 -4.58 -1.05 -12.13
CA PHE A 610 -4.64 -0.36 -13.41
C PHE A 610 -5.72 0.70 -13.39
N THR A 611 -5.37 1.92 -13.71
CA THR A 611 -6.35 2.86 -14.25
C THR A 611 -6.75 2.39 -15.65
N VAL A 612 -7.68 1.46 -15.71
CA VAL A 612 -8.33 1.14 -16.97
C VAL A 612 -9.60 1.96 -17.04
N ASN A 613 -9.54 3.08 -17.72
CA ASN A 613 -10.75 3.71 -18.19
C ASN A 613 -11.23 2.88 -19.40
N PRO A 614 -12.28 2.03 -19.28
CA PRO A 614 -12.69 1.12 -20.37
C PRO A 614 -13.39 1.86 -21.53
N TRP A 615 -13.55 3.20 -21.48
CA TRP A 615 -14.28 3.98 -22.48
C TRP A 615 -13.51 5.19 -22.98
#